data_9333ac0016fdf87bebf85b05b2ed9ee4
#
_entry.id   9333ac0016fdf87bebf85b05b2ed9ee4
#
_cell.length_a   1.000
_cell.length_b   1.000
_cell.length_c   1.000
_cell.angle_alpha   90.00
_cell.angle_beta   90.00
_cell.angle_gamma   90.00
#
_symmetry.space_group_name_H-M   'P 1'
#
loop_
_entity.id
_entity.type
_entity.pdbx_description
1 polymer ?
#
loop_
_entity_poly.entity_id
_entity_poly.type
_entity_poly.pdbx_seq_one_letter_code
_entity_poly.pdbx_strand_id
1 'polypeptide(L)'
;MKLLFEYLEGSARTLTVYEYAGTETELEQLTELLDSYGVRMQTVTTEAPGPENVAVLHQNGEILDACSVDALLSHAEFEGLMQTEQQARPTLLSKLSPAVAVKPTQTVTEMVRISREYERRALREGGGTLHAGFQQLSQIAISDRTMEMYTALASEGVDVNVCGYPNTALGDVPFTVIEDTNGELDAYWYLLYDGNGNPDRKAALVSKERPTDGSEPESTDKEPVVQSERQYDCYFTTDRETVDTLFDLASSAHGELLGLT
;
A
#
# COMPACT_ATOMS: atom_id res chain seq x y z
N MET A 1 -13.19 -5.03 -2.63
CA MET A 1 -11.93 -4.28 -2.43
C MET A 1 -11.61 -3.92 -0.98
N LYS A 2 -12.59 -3.58 -0.18
CA LYS A 2 -12.41 -3.33 1.25
C LYS A 2 -11.66 -4.47 1.97
N LEU A 3 -11.97 -5.72 1.66
CA LEU A 3 -11.32 -6.89 2.26
C LEU A 3 -9.80 -6.97 1.99
N LEU A 4 -9.34 -6.60 0.78
CA LEU A 4 -7.91 -6.57 0.45
C LEU A 4 -7.18 -5.54 1.31
N PHE A 5 -7.78 -4.36 1.44
CA PHE A 5 -7.21 -3.28 2.23
C PHE A 5 -7.15 -3.66 3.73
N GLU A 6 -8.25 -4.17 4.29
CA GLU A 6 -8.34 -4.61 5.69
C GLU A 6 -7.35 -5.77 5.99
N TYR A 7 -7.19 -6.71 5.05
CA TYR A 7 -6.21 -7.79 5.18
C TYR A 7 -4.78 -7.25 5.28
N LEU A 8 -4.41 -6.32 4.39
CA LEU A 8 -3.08 -5.71 4.41
C LEU A 8 -2.88 -4.80 5.62
N GLU A 9 -3.90 -4.03 6.00
CA GLU A 9 -3.86 -3.20 7.20
C GLU A 9 -3.61 -4.04 8.46
N GLY A 10 -4.29 -5.17 8.60
CA GLY A 10 -4.06 -6.13 9.67
C GLY A 10 -2.67 -6.77 9.62
N SER A 11 -2.14 -7.03 8.43
CA SER A 11 -0.82 -7.66 8.22
C SER A 11 0.35 -6.68 8.40
N ALA A 12 0.09 -5.37 8.38
CA ALA A 12 1.10 -4.34 8.56
C ALA A 12 1.57 -4.26 10.02
N ARG A 13 2.85 -3.92 10.20
CA ARG A 13 3.40 -3.66 11.53
C ARG A 13 3.18 -2.21 11.92
N THR A 14 2.90 -2.01 13.21
CA THR A 14 2.77 -0.68 13.81
C THR A 14 3.68 -0.59 15.02
N LEU A 15 4.46 0.48 15.10
CA LEU A 15 5.20 0.86 16.30
C LEU A 15 4.38 1.88 17.09
N THR A 16 3.96 1.53 18.29
CA THR A 16 3.28 2.45 19.21
C THR A 16 4.28 2.93 20.25
N VAL A 17 4.44 4.25 20.34
CA VAL A 17 5.26 4.91 21.37
C VAL A 17 4.33 5.38 22.48
N TYR A 18 4.55 4.87 23.68
CA TYR A 18 3.78 5.21 24.86
C TYR A 18 4.50 6.26 25.69
N GLU A 19 3.73 7.25 26.20
CA GLU A 19 4.18 8.30 27.11
C GLU A 19 5.49 8.94 26.62
N TYR A 20 5.49 9.39 25.36
CA TYR A 20 6.65 10.04 24.77
C TYR A 20 6.94 11.37 25.46
N ALA A 21 8.14 11.52 26.02
CA ALA A 21 8.59 12.72 26.75
C ALA A 21 9.78 13.41 26.07
N GLY A 22 10.16 13.00 24.87
CA GLY A 22 11.25 13.60 24.09
C GLY A 22 10.83 14.82 23.27
N THR A 23 11.69 15.22 22.34
CA THR A 23 11.50 16.38 21.46
C THR A 23 10.78 16.01 20.17
N GLU A 24 10.17 17.00 19.51
CA GLU A 24 9.54 16.82 18.20
C GLU A 24 10.56 16.37 17.13
N THR A 25 11.79 16.90 17.18
CA THR A 25 12.88 16.52 16.28
C THR A 25 13.26 15.04 16.40
N GLU A 26 13.33 14.49 17.61
CA GLU A 26 13.59 13.08 17.85
C GLU A 26 12.44 12.20 17.32
N LEU A 27 11.20 12.68 17.45
CA LEU A 27 10.03 11.99 16.93
C LEU A 27 10.04 11.96 15.39
N GLU A 28 10.45 13.05 14.74
CA GLU A 28 10.65 13.11 13.29
C GLU A 28 11.72 12.12 12.84
N GLN A 29 12.88 12.09 13.50
CA GLN A 29 13.96 11.13 13.21
C GLN A 29 13.50 9.67 13.33
N LEU A 30 12.71 9.37 14.36
CA LEU A 30 12.14 8.03 14.54
C LEU A 30 11.13 7.72 13.44
N THR A 31 10.32 8.67 13.03
CA THR A 31 9.37 8.52 11.93
C THR A 31 10.10 8.23 10.62
N GLU A 32 11.14 9.00 10.27
CA GLU A 32 11.96 8.78 9.08
C GLU A 32 12.62 7.39 9.07
N LEU A 33 13.16 6.96 10.22
CA LEU A 33 13.70 5.61 10.37
C LEU A 33 12.64 4.55 10.06
N LEU A 34 11.47 4.64 10.66
CA LEU A 34 10.39 3.65 10.50
C LEU A 34 9.79 3.66 9.09
N ASP A 35 9.69 4.83 8.46
CA ASP A 35 9.25 4.97 7.08
C ASP A 35 10.18 4.23 6.11
N SER A 36 11.48 4.20 6.40
CA SER A 36 12.46 3.43 5.60
C SER A 36 12.20 1.92 5.64
N TYR A 37 11.61 1.43 6.74
CA TYR A 37 11.18 0.04 6.92
C TYR A 37 9.72 -0.21 6.52
N GLY A 38 8.97 0.83 6.16
CA GLY A 38 7.55 0.71 5.85
C GLY A 38 6.69 0.32 7.06
N VAL A 39 7.05 0.77 8.25
CA VAL A 39 6.34 0.54 9.51
C VAL A 39 5.61 1.81 9.92
N ARG A 40 4.32 1.69 10.25
CA ARG A 40 3.54 2.83 10.74
C ARG A 40 3.96 3.17 12.17
N MET A 41 4.10 4.45 12.48
CA MET A 41 4.27 4.94 13.85
C MET A 41 3.00 5.62 14.36
N GLN A 42 2.74 5.47 15.65
CA GLN A 42 1.73 6.23 16.39
C GLN A 42 2.22 6.51 17.81
N THR A 43 1.78 7.63 18.39
CA THR A 43 2.03 7.98 19.80
C THR A 43 0.74 7.84 20.60
N VAL A 44 0.85 7.36 21.83
CA VAL A 44 -0.28 7.17 22.74
C VAL A 44 0.09 7.71 24.11
N THR A 45 -0.78 8.58 24.65
CA THR A 45 -0.73 9.02 26.05
C THR A 45 -1.88 8.35 26.80
N THR A 46 -1.60 7.74 27.94
CA THR A 46 -2.58 7.02 28.77
C THR A 46 -2.89 7.80 30.05
N GLU A 47 -4.10 7.68 30.58
CA GLU A 47 -4.45 8.27 31.87
C GLU A 47 -3.90 7.48 33.07
N ALA A 48 -3.51 6.24 32.84
CA ALA A 48 -2.95 5.36 33.87
C ALA A 48 -1.42 5.49 33.91
N PRO A 49 -0.80 5.47 35.11
CA PRO A 49 0.66 5.47 35.21
C PRO A 49 1.22 4.22 34.53
N GLY A 50 2.06 4.43 33.53
CA GLY A 50 2.70 3.41 32.72
C GLY A 50 4.19 3.70 32.52
N PRO A 51 4.91 2.81 31.84
CA PRO A 51 6.30 3.07 31.48
C PRO A 51 6.36 4.23 30.48
N GLU A 52 7.23 5.20 30.72
CA GLU A 52 7.50 6.34 29.84
C GLU A 52 8.50 5.96 28.74
N ASN A 53 8.38 6.58 27.56
CA ASN A 53 9.30 6.40 26.43
C ASN A 53 9.49 4.93 26.01
N VAL A 54 8.41 4.16 25.95
CA VAL A 54 8.43 2.77 25.50
C VAL A 54 7.86 2.65 24.10
N ALA A 55 8.62 2.04 23.21
CA ALA A 55 8.21 1.67 21.87
C ALA A 55 7.80 0.20 21.85
N VAL A 56 6.60 -0.09 21.37
CA VAL A 56 6.03 -1.44 21.26
C VAL A 56 5.72 -1.71 19.78
N LEU A 57 6.35 -2.73 19.22
CA LEU A 57 6.06 -3.23 17.88
C LEU A 57 4.97 -4.29 17.95
N HIS A 58 3.90 -4.09 17.20
CA HIS A 58 2.80 -5.06 17.14
C HIS A 58 2.30 -5.28 15.71
N GLN A 59 1.63 -6.41 15.53
CA GLN A 59 0.97 -6.82 14.29
C GLN A 59 -0.28 -7.63 14.66
N ASN A 60 -1.42 -7.35 14.04
CA ASN A 60 -2.70 -8.04 14.34
C ASN A 60 -3.09 -8.04 15.82
N GLY A 61 -2.72 -7.00 16.57
CA GLY A 61 -2.97 -6.93 18.02
C GLY A 61 -2.00 -7.74 18.88
N GLU A 62 -1.08 -8.50 18.28
CA GLU A 62 -0.02 -9.24 19.01
C GLU A 62 1.23 -8.37 19.16
N ILE A 63 1.82 -8.37 20.36
CA ILE A 63 3.10 -7.70 20.63
C ILE A 63 4.22 -8.59 20.08
N LEU A 64 5.00 -8.05 19.15
CA LEU A 64 6.17 -8.73 18.58
C LEU A 64 7.44 -8.46 19.38
N ASP A 65 7.61 -7.21 19.84
CA ASP A 65 8.76 -6.78 20.65
C ASP A 65 8.49 -5.42 21.29
N ALA A 66 9.35 -5.05 22.27
CA ALA A 66 9.33 -3.73 22.89
C ALA A 66 10.74 -3.29 23.30
N CYS A 67 11.02 -2.00 23.24
CA CYS A 67 12.26 -1.42 23.76
C CYS A 67 12.04 0.05 24.18
N SER A 68 13.06 0.69 24.78
CA SER A 68 13.00 2.12 25.02
C SER A 68 13.14 2.91 23.72
N VAL A 69 12.49 4.06 23.63
CA VAL A 69 12.63 4.99 22.50
C VAL A 69 14.09 5.43 22.33
N ASP A 70 14.81 5.66 23.46
CA ASP A 70 16.22 6.04 23.45
C ASP A 70 17.12 5.01 22.73
N ALA A 71 16.80 3.71 22.86
CA ALA A 71 17.54 2.67 22.16
C ALA A 71 17.33 2.72 20.62
N LEU A 72 16.13 3.09 20.19
CA LEU A 72 15.83 3.27 18.77
C LEU A 72 16.49 4.54 18.21
N LEU A 73 16.41 5.66 18.92
CA LEU A 73 17.00 6.94 18.53
C LEU A 73 18.53 6.83 18.45
N SER A 74 19.17 6.20 19.43
CA SER A 74 20.60 5.96 19.40
C SER A 74 21.04 5.17 18.17
N HIS A 75 20.18 4.29 17.65
CA HIS A 75 20.46 3.56 16.39
C HIS A 75 20.24 4.44 15.15
N ALA A 76 19.20 5.26 15.13
CA ALA A 76 18.92 6.18 14.03
C ALA A 76 20.06 7.18 13.80
N GLU A 77 20.65 7.71 14.89
CA GLU A 77 21.83 8.58 14.83
C GLU A 77 23.08 7.87 14.28
N PHE A 78 23.23 6.56 14.54
CA PHE A 78 24.39 5.78 14.12
C PHE A 78 24.35 5.31 12.66
N GLU A 79 23.19 5.18 12.01
CA GLU A 79 23.14 4.88 10.57
C GLU A 79 23.75 6.02 9.72
N GLY A 80 23.86 7.26 10.27
CA GLY A 80 24.57 8.38 9.66
C GLY A 80 26.09 8.42 9.88
N LEU A 81 26.62 7.66 10.84
CA LEU A 81 28.04 7.68 11.22
C LEU A 81 28.55 6.24 11.29
N MET A 82 29.56 5.91 10.49
CA MET A 82 30.21 4.60 10.37
C MET A 82 30.16 3.73 11.65
N GLN A 83 29.66 2.50 11.49
CA GLN A 83 29.54 1.47 12.52
C GLN A 83 30.79 1.29 13.35
N THR A 84 30.72 1.60 14.61
CA THR A 84 31.62 1.03 15.64
C THR A 84 30.88 -0.08 16.37
N GLU A 85 31.48 -1.27 16.37
CA GLU A 85 30.93 -2.59 16.72
C GLU A 85 30.45 -2.80 18.19
N GLN A 86 30.12 -1.78 18.97
CA GLN A 86 29.95 -1.94 20.43
C GLN A 86 28.58 -1.63 21.02
N GLN A 87 27.58 -1.21 20.25
CA GLN A 87 26.22 -1.10 20.79
C GLN A 87 25.33 -2.23 20.27
N ALA A 88 24.76 -2.99 21.23
CA ALA A 88 23.83 -4.07 20.89
C ALA A 88 22.62 -3.49 20.13
N ARG A 89 22.48 -3.87 18.86
CA ARG A 89 21.33 -3.51 18.05
C ARG A 89 20.06 -3.96 18.76
N PRO A 90 19.06 -3.08 18.99
CA PRO A 90 17.78 -3.50 19.54
C PRO A 90 17.17 -4.65 18.75
N THR A 91 16.72 -5.71 19.42
CA THR A 91 16.09 -6.87 18.77
C THR A 91 14.87 -6.49 17.97
N LEU A 92 14.15 -5.46 18.42
CA LEU A 92 12.99 -4.86 17.72
C LEU A 92 13.34 -4.47 16.28
N LEU A 93 14.53 -3.91 16.01
CA LEU A 93 14.96 -3.51 14.67
C LEU A 93 15.08 -4.69 13.70
N SER A 94 15.44 -5.87 14.19
CA SER A 94 15.47 -7.08 13.36
C SER A 94 14.06 -7.54 12.93
N LYS A 95 13.05 -7.05 13.63
CA LYS A 95 11.63 -7.35 13.38
C LYS A 95 10.90 -6.22 12.65
N LEU A 96 11.59 -5.15 12.22
CA LEU A 96 10.96 -4.05 11.48
C LEU A 96 10.62 -4.38 10.03
N SER A 97 11.33 -5.34 9.39
CA SER A 97 11.06 -5.72 8.00
C SER A 97 9.73 -6.46 7.89
N PRO A 98 8.61 -5.79 7.58
CA PRO A 98 7.32 -6.44 7.47
C PRO A 98 7.17 -7.15 6.12
N ALA A 99 6.32 -8.18 6.07
CA ALA A 99 5.83 -8.74 4.81
C ALA A 99 5.02 -7.69 4.02
N VAL A 100 4.38 -6.76 4.72
CA VAL A 100 3.61 -5.65 4.16
C VAL A 100 4.19 -4.33 4.63
N ALA A 101 4.70 -3.54 3.69
CA ALA A 101 5.16 -2.18 3.96
C ALA A 101 3.99 -1.18 3.85
N VAL A 102 3.99 -0.18 4.71
CA VAL A 102 2.99 0.90 4.75
C VAL A 102 3.63 2.22 4.32
N LYS A 103 2.94 2.96 3.48
CA LYS A 103 3.26 4.36 3.18
C LYS A 103 1.99 5.20 3.27
N PRO A 104 1.79 5.93 4.36
CA PRO A 104 0.67 6.84 4.49
C PRO A 104 0.86 8.08 3.62
N THR A 105 -0.24 8.72 3.29
CA THR A 105 -0.25 10.08 2.69
C THR A 105 0.51 10.18 1.37
N GLN A 106 0.37 9.18 0.49
CA GLN A 106 0.98 9.23 -0.84
C GLN A 106 0.15 10.07 -1.79
N THR A 107 0.82 10.89 -2.59
CA THR A 107 0.19 11.67 -3.68
C THR A 107 -0.12 10.78 -4.89
N VAL A 108 -1.02 11.23 -5.78
CA VAL A 108 -1.29 10.55 -7.06
C VAL A 108 0.01 10.32 -7.86
N THR A 109 0.94 11.28 -7.88
CA THR A 109 2.21 11.17 -8.60
C THR A 109 3.07 10.03 -8.05
N GLU A 110 3.16 9.89 -6.74
CA GLU A 110 3.88 8.80 -6.09
C GLU A 110 3.22 7.44 -6.36
N MET A 111 1.89 7.39 -6.29
CA MET A 111 1.12 6.20 -6.63
C MET A 111 1.37 5.74 -8.07
N VAL A 112 1.31 6.67 -9.04
CA VAL A 112 1.61 6.37 -10.44
C VAL A 112 3.04 5.85 -10.59
N ARG A 113 4.03 6.46 -9.92
CA ARG A 113 5.43 6.02 -9.99
C ARG A 113 5.61 4.59 -9.51
N ILE A 114 4.96 4.21 -8.41
CA ILE A 114 5.04 2.86 -7.83
C ILE A 114 4.30 1.86 -8.72
N SER A 115 3.08 2.19 -9.18
CA SER A 115 2.33 1.35 -10.11
C SER A 115 3.16 1.04 -11.37
N ARG A 116 3.83 2.05 -11.94
CA ARG A 116 4.72 1.88 -13.10
C ARG A 116 5.89 0.94 -12.86
N GLU A 117 6.40 0.86 -11.64
CA GLU A 117 7.47 -0.11 -11.32
C GLU A 117 6.94 -1.55 -11.38
N TYR A 118 5.75 -1.81 -10.88
CA TYR A 118 5.14 -3.14 -10.90
C TYR A 118 4.69 -3.53 -12.31
N GLU A 119 4.12 -2.60 -13.07
CA GLU A 119 3.78 -2.80 -14.49
C GLU A 119 5.01 -3.13 -15.33
N ARG A 120 6.13 -2.41 -15.14
CA ARG A 120 7.41 -2.72 -15.81
C ARG A 120 7.98 -4.07 -15.39
N ARG A 121 7.76 -4.49 -14.14
CA ARG A 121 8.15 -5.83 -13.69
C ARG A 121 7.38 -6.89 -14.47
N ALA A 122 6.07 -6.79 -14.56
CA ALA A 122 5.23 -7.69 -15.34
C ALA A 122 5.62 -7.70 -16.83
N LEU A 123 5.88 -6.53 -17.41
CA LEU A 123 6.33 -6.40 -18.80
C LEU A 123 7.67 -7.12 -19.06
N ARG A 124 8.62 -7.02 -18.13
CA ARG A 124 9.93 -7.71 -18.27
C ARG A 124 9.81 -9.23 -18.14
N GLU A 125 8.86 -9.73 -17.36
CA GLU A 125 8.63 -11.17 -17.20
C GLU A 125 7.85 -11.76 -18.40
N GLY A 126 7.10 -10.98 -19.16
CA GLY A 126 6.43 -11.37 -20.39
C GLY A 126 5.39 -12.47 -20.18
N GLY A 127 4.55 -12.38 -19.16
CA GLY A 127 3.51 -13.37 -18.85
C GLY A 127 2.96 -13.21 -17.44
N GLY A 128 2.16 -14.19 -17.01
CA GLY A 128 1.46 -14.16 -15.73
C GLY A 128 0.20 -13.30 -15.77
N THR A 129 -0.40 -13.05 -14.61
CA THR A 129 -1.64 -12.30 -14.46
C THR A 129 -1.40 -10.99 -13.73
N LEU A 130 -1.96 -9.91 -14.29
CA LEU A 130 -1.97 -8.59 -13.67
C LEU A 130 -3.41 -8.14 -13.47
N HIS A 131 -3.81 -7.91 -12.22
CA HIS A 131 -5.06 -7.27 -11.86
C HIS A 131 -4.82 -5.82 -11.48
N ALA A 132 -5.56 -4.89 -12.09
CA ALA A 132 -5.47 -3.47 -11.80
C ALA A 132 -6.86 -2.88 -11.57
N GLY A 133 -7.04 -2.24 -10.42
CA GLY A 133 -8.28 -1.56 -10.06
C GLY A 133 -8.10 -0.06 -10.06
N PHE A 134 -8.98 0.61 -10.81
CA PHE A 134 -9.11 2.06 -10.89
C PHE A 134 -10.46 2.47 -10.34
N GLN A 135 -10.53 3.59 -9.65
CA GLN A 135 -11.81 4.13 -9.19
C GLN A 135 -12.79 4.36 -10.35
N GLN A 136 -12.26 4.74 -11.52
CA GLN A 136 -13.04 5.01 -12.73
C GLN A 136 -12.25 4.61 -13.97
N LEU A 137 -12.90 3.99 -14.96
CA LEU A 137 -12.27 3.59 -16.22
C LEU A 137 -11.78 4.81 -17.04
N SER A 138 -12.35 5.99 -16.85
CA SER A 138 -11.86 7.22 -17.48
C SER A 138 -10.40 7.54 -17.11
N GLN A 139 -9.90 7.10 -15.98
CA GLN A 139 -8.50 7.31 -15.57
C GLN A 139 -7.51 6.62 -16.53
N ILE A 140 -7.93 5.52 -17.16
CA ILE A 140 -7.15 4.87 -18.23
C ILE A 140 -7.35 5.60 -19.55
N ALA A 141 -8.61 5.92 -19.90
CA ALA A 141 -8.96 6.52 -21.17
C ALA A 141 -8.31 7.89 -21.42
N ILE A 142 -8.14 8.71 -20.36
CA ILE A 142 -7.53 10.04 -20.46
C ILE A 142 -5.99 10.02 -20.49
N SER A 143 -5.36 8.87 -20.26
CA SER A 143 -3.90 8.73 -20.19
C SER A 143 -3.39 7.80 -21.30
N ASP A 144 -2.98 8.37 -22.43
CA ASP A 144 -2.35 7.63 -23.55
C ASP A 144 -1.25 6.70 -23.03
N ARG A 145 -0.41 7.20 -22.10
CA ARG A 145 0.69 6.44 -21.53
C ARG A 145 0.22 5.23 -20.71
N THR A 146 -0.95 5.32 -20.05
CA THR A 146 -1.52 4.19 -19.31
C THR A 146 -2.08 3.18 -20.31
N MET A 147 -2.81 3.60 -21.29
CA MET A 147 -3.35 2.75 -22.35
C MET A 147 -2.24 2.00 -23.10
N GLU A 148 -1.17 2.72 -23.50
CA GLU A 148 0.00 2.12 -24.15
C GLU A 148 0.67 1.04 -23.26
N MET A 149 0.83 1.30 -21.96
CA MET A 149 1.42 0.34 -21.03
C MET A 149 0.60 -0.95 -20.94
N TYR A 150 -0.72 -0.83 -20.78
CA TYR A 150 -1.61 -2.00 -20.65
C TYR A 150 -1.73 -2.78 -21.95
N THR A 151 -1.73 -2.08 -23.08
CA THR A 151 -1.66 -2.70 -24.42
C THR A 151 -0.35 -3.47 -24.61
N ALA A 152 0.78 -2.88 -24.21
CA ALA A 152 2.09 -3.54 -24.29
C ALA A 152 2.15 -4.78 -23.39
N LEU A 153 1.66 -4.71 -22.16
CA LEU A 153 1.58 -5.86 -21.24
C LEU A 153 0.80 -7.03 -21.88
N ALA A 154 -0.38 -6.76 -22.42
CA ALA A 154 -1.19 -7.79 -23.08
C ALA A 154 -0.48 -8.36 -24.32
N SER A 155 0.23 -7.52 -25.08
CA SER A 155 0.99 -7.95 -26.27
C SER A 155 2.19 -8.84 -25.93
N GLU A 156 2.78 -8.66 -24.76
CA GLU A 156 3.88 -9.49 -24.25
C GLU A 156 3.38 -10.75 -23.49
N GLY A 157 2.08 -11.03 -23.51
CA GLY A 157 1.49 -12.26 -23.00
C GLY A 157 1.07 -12.20 -21.53
N VAL A 158 1.02 -11.02 -20.93
CA VAL A 158 0.43 -10.83 -19.60
C VAL A 158 -1.09 -10.89 -19.71
N ASP A 159 -1.73 -11.72 -18.89
CA ASP A 159 -3.19 -11.72 -18.73
C ASP A 159 -3.60 -10.50 -17.88
N VAL A 160 -4.02 -9.44 -18.57
CA VAL A 160 -4.33 -8.15 -17.93
C VAL A 160 -5.83 -8.04 -17.67
N ASN A 161 -6.19 -7.81 -16.41
CA ASN A 161 -7.55 -7.64 -15.95
C ASN A 161 -7.69 -6.25 -15.30
N VAL A 162 -8.46 -5.37 -15.93
CA VAL A 162 -8.70 -3.99 -15.46
C VAL A 162 -10.10 -3.88 -14.90
N CYS A 163 -10.23 -3.41 -13.66
CA CYS A 163 -11.50 -3.18 -13.00
C CYS A 163 -11.71 -1.70 -12.70
N GLY A 164 -12.94 -1.19 -12.88
CA GLY A 164 -13.28 0.20 -12.53
C GLY A 164 -14.74 0.55 -12.83
N TYR A 165 -15.20 1.66 -12.23
CA TYR A 165 -16.54 2.17 -12.52
C TYR A 165 -16.66 2.60 -13.99
N PRO A 166 -17.71 2.13 -14.72
CA PRO A 166 -17.81 2.28 -16.16
C PRO A 166 -18.35 3.67 -16.58
N ASN A 167 -17.64 4.72 -16.21
CA ASN A 167 -18.01 6.09 -16.58
C ASN A 167 -17.56 6.48 -18.01
N THR A 168 -16.82 5.60 -18.69
CA THR A 168 -16.42 5.75 -20.09
C THR A 168 -16.20 4.38 -20.73
N ALA A 169 -16.37 4.29 -22.05
CA ALA A 169 -16.02 3.09 -22.81
C ALA A 169 -14.53 3.14 -23.21
N LEU A 170 -13.79 2.05 -22.97
CA LEU A 170 -12.39 1.95 -23.40
C LEU A 170 -12.21 1.52 -24.86
N GLY A 171 -13.32 1.18 -25.56
CA GLY A 171 -13.28 0.71 -26.93
C GLY A 171 -12.77 -0.73 -27.05
N ASP A 172 -12.18 -1.06 -28.20
CA ASP A 172 -11.59 -2.38 -28.45
C ASP A 172 -10.16 -2.39 -27.90
N VAL A 173 -9.97 -3.06 -26.76
CA VAL A 173 -8.68 -3.15 -26.05
C VAL A 173 -8.25 -4.60 -25.94
N PRO A 174 -6.93 -4.92 -25.95
CA PRO A 174 -6.42 -6.29 -25.91
C PRO A 174 -6.36 -6.90 -24.50
N PHE A 175 -7.12 -6.37 -23.55
CA PHE A 175 -7.17 -6.83 -22.15
C PHE A 175 -8.60 -6.90 -21.63
N THR A 176 -8.81 -7.67 -20.58
CA THR A 176 -10.13 -7.83 -19.95
C THR A 176 -10.52 -6.58 -19.17
N VAL A 177 -11.74 -6.09 -19.38
CA VAL A 177 -12.34 -4.97 -18.63
C VAL A 177 -13.47 -5.51 -17.77
N ILE A 178 -13.39 -5.27 -16.45
CA ILE A 178 -14.37 -5.67 -15.46
C ILE A 178 -15.05 -4.39 -14.92
N GLU A 179 -16.35 -4.27 -15.12
CA GLU A 179 -17.11 -3.10 -14.72
C GLU A 179 -17.53 -3.19 -13.23
N ASP A 180 -17.02 -2.29 -12.41
CA ASP A 180 -17.46 -2.12 -11.02
C ASP A 180 -18.72 -1.24 -10.96
N THR A 181 -19.89 -1.87 -11.13
CA THR A 181 -21.18 -1.18 -11.06
C THR A 181 -21.68 -0.98 -9.63
N ASN A 182 -21.05 -1.61 -8.64
CA ASN A 182 -21.46 -1.59 -7.24
C ASN A 182 -20.70 -0.53 -6.42
N GLY A 183 -19.69 0.14 -7.00
CA GLY A 183 -18.89 1.16 -6.32
C GLY A 183 -17.90 0.59 -5.30
N GLU A 184 -17.50 -0.66 -5.45
CA GLU A 184 -16.52 -1.28 -4.53
C GLU A 184 -15.12 -0.66 -4.63
N LEU A 185 -14.83 -0.01 -5.76
CA LEU A 185 -13.55 0.66 -6.03
C LEU A 185 -13.57 2.17 -5.77
N ASP A 186 -14.69 2.78 -5.39
CA ASP A 186 -14.84 4.23 -5.29
C ASP A 186 -13.70 4.95 -4.55
N ALA A 187 -13.15 4.29 -3.52
CA ALA A 187 -12.06 4.84 -2.71
C ALA A 187 -10.74 4.07 -2.87
N TYR A 188 -10.68 3.06 -3.74
CA TYR A 188 -9.54 2.14 -3.79
C TYR A 188 -8.81 2.19 -5.14
N TRP A 189 -7.47 2.05 -5.06
CA TRP A 189 -6.59 1.81 -6.20
C TRP A 189 -5.72 0.61 -5.85
N TYR A 190 -5.66 -0.39 -6.72
CA TYR A 190 -4.83 -1.56 -6.47
C TYR A 190 -4.15 -2.05 -7.76
N LEU A 191 -3.04 -2.77 -7.57
CA LEU A 191 -2.34 -3.48 -8.61
C LEU A 191 -1.74 -4.75 -8.01
N LEU A 192 -2.09 -5.91 -8.57
CA LEU A 192 -1.61 -7.22 -8.16
C LEU A 192 -0.93 -7.88 -9.36
N TYR A 193 0.27 -8.46 -9.16
CA TYR A 193 0.98 -9.23 -10.17
C TYR A 193 1.43 -10.56 -9.60
N ASP A 194 1.10 -11.68 -10.26
CA ASP A 194 1.34 -13.06 -9.79
C ASP A 194 2.78 -13.55 -9.99
N GLY A 195 3.62 -12.78 -10.69
CA GLY A 195 5.03 -13.11 -10.91
C GLY A 195 5.30 -14.12 -12.02
N ASN A 196 4.28 -14.51 -12.84
CA ASN A 196 4.46 -15.47 -13.93
C ASN A 196 5.12 -16.80 -13.47
N GLY A 197 4.66 -17.35 -12.34
CA GLY A 197 5.24 -18.57 -11.76
C GLY A 197 6.56 -18.37 -11.01
N ASN A 198 7.13 -17.17 -11.01
CA ASN A 198 8.31 -16.81 -10.23
C ASN A 198 7.89 -16.10 -8.94
N PRO A 199 8.04 -16.75 -7.75
CA PRO A 199 7.59 -16.18 -6.49
C PRO A 199 8.32 -14.88 -6.10
N ASP A 200 9.56 -14.67 -6.57
CA ASP A 200 10.35 -13.47 -6.27
C ASP A 200 9.92 -12.25 -7.13
N ARG A 201 9.02 -12.47 -8.08
CA ARG A 201 8.47 -11.44 -8.96
C ARG A 201 7.06 -11.00 -8.59
N LYS A 202 6.43 -11.71 -7.66
CA LYS A 202 5.12 -11.32 -7.13
C LYS A 202 5.18 -9.94 -6.51
N ALA A 203 4.10 -9.17 -6.70
CA ALA A 203 3.99 -7.84 -6.15
C ALA A 203 2.53 -7.41 -6.00
N ALA A 204 2.24 -6.67 -4.94
CA ALA A 204 0.94 -6.07 -4.73
C ALA A 204 1.07 -4.65 -4.17
N LEU A 205 0.21 -3.78 -4.67
CA LEU A 205 -0.07 -2.46 -4.16
C LEU A 205 -1.58 -2.38 -3.93
N VAL A 206 -2.00 -2.01 -2.75
CA VAL A 206 -3.41 -1.68 -2.47
C VAL A 206 -3.44 -0.37 -1.70
N SER A 207 -4.27 0.56 -2.14
CA SER A 207 -4.36 1.87 -1.52
C SER A 207 -5.81 2.30 -1.35
N LYS A 208 -6.03 3.17 -0.36
CA LYS A 208 -7.31 3.80 -0.09
C LYS A 208 -7.12 5.31 -0.11
N GLU A 209 -8.01 5.99 -0.82
CA GLU A 209 -8.07 7.45 -0.83
C GLU A 209 -8.48 7.97 0.55
N ARG A 210 -7.77 8.98 1.02
CA ARG A 210 -8.10 9.68 2.28
C ARG A 210 -9.24 10.67 2.03
N PRO A 211 -10.22 10.75 2.92
CA PRO A 211 -11.21 11.83 2.86
C PRO A 211 -10.50 13.18 2.93
N THR A 212 -10.82 14.09 2.02
CA THR A 212 -10.38 15.48 2.13
C THR A 212 -11.15 16.14 3.28
N ASP A 213 -10.44 16.72 4.25
CA ASP A 213 -11.07 17.46 5.35
C ASP A 213 -12.04 18.52 4.79
N GLY A 214 -13.33 18.36 5.05
CA GLY A 214 -14.38 19.34 4.70
C GLY A 214 -15.45 18.88 3.71
N SER A 215 -15.42 17.65 3.20
CA SER A 215 -16.50 17.12 2.36
C SER A 215 -17.14 15.90 3.01
N GLU A 216 -18.28 16.11 3.71
CA GLU A 216 -19.29 15.05 3.81
C GLU A 216 -19.73 14.66 2.38
N PRO A 217 -20.02 13.37 2.11
CA PRO A 217 -20.44 12.94 0.79
C PRO A 217 -21.87 13.42 0.51
N GLU A 218 -22.03 14.70 0.20
CA GLU A 218 -23.28 15.22 -0.35
C GLU A 218 -23.16 15.39 -1.86
N SER A 219 -24.02 14.65 -2.55
CA SER A 219 -24.48 14.81 -3.93
C SER A 219 -23.54 14.42 -5.09
N THR A 220 -24.17 13.78 -6.04
CA THR A 220 -23.76 13.25 -7.33
C THR A 220 -23.21 14.25 -8.37
N ASP A 221 -22.98 15.51 -7.99
CA ASP A 221 -22.41 16.56 -8.85
C ASP A 221 -21.09 17.07 -8.23
N LYS A 222 -20.06 16.21 -8.15
CA LYS A 222 -18.73 16.67 -7.76
C LYS A 222 -18.04 17.34 -8.95
N GLU A 223 -17.74 18.64 -8.79
CA GLU A 223 -16.68 19.26 -9.60
C GLU A 223 -15.40 18.40 -9.48
N PRO A 224 -14.62 18.23 -10.57
CA PRO A 224 -13.40 17.41 -10.52
C PRO A 224 -12.42 18.04 -9.55
N VAL A 225 -12.31 17.43 -8.36
CA VAL A 225 -11.21 17.76 -7.42
C VAL A 225 -9.91 17.65 -8.21
N VAL A 226 -9.10 18.70 -8.17
CA VAL A 226 -7.81 18.73 -8.87
C VAL A 226 -7.03 17.49 -8.44
N GLN A 227 -6.68 16.59 -9.35
CA GLN A 227 -6.03 15.30 -9.08
C GLN A 227 -4.77 15.43 -8.20
N SER A 228 -4.15 16.62 -8.16
CA SER A 228 -2.95 16.92 -7.36
C SER A 228 -3.19 16.97 -5.84
N GLU A 229 -4.44 17.06 -5.37
CA GLU A 229 -4.75 17.21 -3.93
C GLU A 229 -5.16 15.89 -3.27
N ARG A 230 -5.38 14.82 -4.07
CA ARG A 230 -5.79 13.51 -3.54
C ARG A 230 -4.62 12.83 -2.87
N GLN A 231 -4.87 12.26 -1.69
CA GLN A 231 -3.89 11.52 -0.91
C GLN A 231 -4.38 10.09 -0.64
N TYR A 232 -3.45 9.16 -0.54
CA TYR A 232 -3.73 7.74 -0.39
C TYR A 232 -2.91 7.14 0.75
N ASP A 233 -3.54 6.30 1.54
CA ASP A 233 -2.84 5.36 2.42
C ASP A 233 -2.57 4.08 1.63
N CYS A 234 -1.30 3.68 1.56
CA CYS A 234 -0.82 2.63 0.66
C CYS A 234 -0.17 1.49 1.41
N TYR A 235 -0.44 0.29 0.95
CA TYR A 235 0.19 -0.95 1.38
C TYR A 235 0.88 -1.62 0.20
N PHE A 236 2.12 -2.05 0.42
CA PHE A 236 2.97 -2.69 -0.58
C PHE A 236 3.47 -4.02 -0.07
N THR A 237 3.50 -5.01 -0.92
CA THR A 237 4.10 -6.30 -0.58
C THR A 237 4.71 -6.98 -1.79
N THR A 238 5.78 -7.73 -1.53
CA THR A 238 6.35 -8.73 -2.45
C THR A 238 6.39 -10.09 -1.77
N ASP A 239 5.79 -10.21 -0.59
CA ASP A 239 5.66 -11.48 0.10
C ASP A 239 4.72 -12.41 -0.67
N ARG A 240 5.22 -13.62 -0.97
CA ARG A 240 4.52 -14.55 -1.86
C ARG A 240 3.15 -14.97 -1.33
N GLU A 241 3.07 -15.30 -0.05
CA GLU A 241 1.85 -15.81 0.57
C GLU A 241 0.80 -14.72 0.68
N THR A 242 1.24 -13.51 1.01
CA THR A 242 0.38 -12.33 1.04
C THR A 242 -0.18 -12.01 -0.35
N VAL A 243 0.67 -12.02 -1.40
CA VAL A 243 0.20 -11.76 -2.77
C VAL A 243 -0.78 -12.82 -3.24
N ASP A 244 -0.54 -14.12 -2.95
CA ASP A 244 -1.47 -15.20 -3.31
C ASP A 244 -2.83 -15.01 -2.63
N THR A 245 -2.84 -14.68 -1.34
CA THR A 245 -4.08 -14.37 -0.61
C THR A 245 -4.83 -13.18 -1.23
N LEU A 246 -4.12 -12.14 -1.65
CA LEU A 246 -4.74 -10.99 -2.31
C LEU A 246 -5.34 -11.36 -3.67
N PHE A 247 -4.69 -12.23 -4.44
CA PHE A 247 -5.24 -12.77 -5.69
C PHE A 247 -6.52 -13.56 -5.46
N ASP A 248 -6.54 -14.42 -4.43
CA ASP A 248 -7.74 -15.22 -4.08
C ASP A 248 -8.90 -14.30 -3.68
N LEU A 249 -8.63 -13.29 -2.86
CA LEU A 249 -9.63 -12.29 -2.45
C LEU A 249 -10.15 -11.46 -3.65
N ALA A 250 -9.24 -11.00 -4.53
CA ALA A 250 -9.60 -10.23 -5.72
C ALA A 250 -10.43 -11.10 -6.69
N SER A 251 -10.04 -12.35 -6.91
CA SER A 251 -10.75 -13.26 -7.78
C SER A 251 -12.16 -13.57 -7.26
N SER A 252 -12.32 -13.72 -5.95
CA SER A 252 -13.63 -13.90 -5.32
C SER A 252 -14.51 -12.67 -5.52
N ALA A 253 -13.98 -11.48 -5.28
CA ALA A 253 -14.70 -10.21 -5.49
C ALA A 253 -15.06 -9.99 -6.97
N HIS A 254 -14.14 -10.30 -7.89
CA HIS A 254 -14.41 -10.21 -9.34
C HIS A 254 -15.42 -11.26 -9.80
N GLY A 255 -15.40 -12.46 -9.20
CA GLY A 255 -16.40 -13.50 -9.46
C GLY A 255 -17.81 -13.05 -9.09
N GLU A 256 -17.97 -12.34 -7.98
CA GLU A 256 -19.22 -11.71 -7.57
C GLU A 256 -19.65 -10.60 -8.56
N LEU A 257 -18.72 -9.74 -9.00
CA LEU A 257 -18.97 -8.71 -10.01
C LEU A 257 -19.38 -9.29 -11.37
N LEU A 258 -18.79 -10.40 -11.76
CA LEU A 258 -19.12 -11.10 -13.01
C LEU A 258 -20.34 -12.02 -12.90
N GLY A 259 -20.93 -12.19 -11.70
CA GLY A 259 -22.07 -13.07 -11.47
C GLY A 259 -21.77 -14.55 -11.68
N LEU A 260 -20.51 -14.96 -11.43
CA LEU A 260 -20.02 -16.32 -11.60
C LEU A 260 -20.09 -17.18 -10.32
N THR A 261 -20.74 -16.68 -9.26
CA THR A 261 -20.97 -17.39 -7.98
C THR A 261 -22.35 -17.99 -7.89
#